data_141a3e0cd290113f44c11d2033d2a13a
#
_entry.id   141a3e0cd290113f44c11d2033d2a13a
#
_cell.length_a   1.000
_cell.length_b   1.000
_cell.length_c   1.000
_cell.angle_alpha   90.00
_cell.angle_beta   90.00
_cell.angle_gamma   90.00
#
_symmetry.space_group_name_H-M   'P 1'
#
loop_
_entity.id
_entity.type
_entity.pdbx_description
1 polymer ?
#
loop_
_entity_poly.entity_id
_entity_poly.type
_entity_poly.pdbx_seq_one_letter_code
_entity_poly.pdbx_strand_id
1 'polypeptide(L)'
;MSLEPYYLKVENTIQSLGVDPVLCRNESAGQWTLTKGSATVWIDVFPAANNSGYLGYLRIMAKLSDIPSTNREAFFQELLEISYDLYGVAITKFEQTIYVKMIRELEGIDESEILASFNRVGYYTDKYDDELKNKYFPATPHQPGEPG
;
A
#
# COMPACT_ATOMS: atom_id res chain seq x y z
N MET A 1 -4.90 -23.09 -13.81
CA MET A 1 -6.12 -22.34 -13.50
C MET A 1 -5.89 -20.85 -13.69
N SER A 2 -6.88 -20.17 -14.20
CA SER A 2 -6.80 -18.74 -14.49
C SER A 2 -7.02 -17.90 -13.23
N LEU A 3 -6.31 -16.75 -13.14
CA LEU A 3 -6.54 -15.77 -12.11
C LEU A 3 -7.59 -14.72 -12.49
N GLU A 4 -8.13 -14.80 -13.71
CA GLU A 4 -9.09 -13.81 -14.22
C GLU A 4 -10.33 -13.59 -13.34
N PRO A 5 -10.93 -14.63 -12.71
CA PRO A 5 -12.06 -14.39 -11.81
C PRO A 5 -11.70 -13.47 -10.64
N TYR A 6 -10.45 -13.50 -10.20
CA TYR A 6 -9.98 -12.62 -9.13
C TYR A 6 -9.66 -11.20 -9.64
N TYR A 7 -9.18 -11.09 -10.89
CA TYR A 7 -9.06 -9.79 -11.55
C TYR A 7 -10.42 -9.09 -11.63
N LEU A 8 -11.47 -9.86 -11.98
CA LEU A 8 -12.82 -9.32 -12.05
C LEU A 8 -13.30 -8.82 -10.68
N LYS A 9 -13.03 -9.56 -9.61
CA LYS A 9 -13.39 -9.13 -8.24
C LYS A 9 -12.70 -7.81 -7.87
N VAL A 10 -11.42 -7.66 -8.22
CA VAL A 10 -10.70 -6.40 -7.99
C VAL A 10 -11.34 -5.28 -8.80
N GLU A 11 -11.62 -5.50 -10.08
CA GLU A 11 -12.18 -4.46 -10.95
C GLU A 11 -13.60 -4.08 -10.55
N ASN A 12 -14.41 -5.03 -10.09
CA ASN A 12 -15.72 -4.73 -9.54
C ASN A 12 -15.61 -3.86 -8.28
N THR A 13 -14.63 -4.14 -7.44
CA THR A 13 -14.36 -3.33 -6.25
C THR A 13 -13.95 -1.90 -6.64
N ILE A 14 -13.04 -1.75 -7.61
CA ILE A 14 -12.62 -0.44 -8.11
C ILE A 14 -13.82 0.33 -8.67
N GLN A 15 -14.66 -0.34 -9.44
CA GLN A 15 -15.85 0.26 -10.01
C GLN A 15 -16.82 0.75 -8.91
N SER A 16 -16.93 0.02 -7.81
CA SER A 16 -17.76 0.42 -6.68
C SER A 16 -17.28 1.71 -6.01
N LEU A 17 -16.01 2.09 -6.22
CA LEU A 17 -15.46 3.36 -5.75
C LEU A 17 -15.78 4.54 -6.68
N GLY A 18 -16.48 4.30 -7.79
CA GLY A 18 -16.77 5.32 -8.78
C GLY A 18 -15.62 5.58 -9.75
N VAL A 19 -14.68 4.66 -9.86
CA VAL A 19 -13.49 4.77 -10.71
C VAL A 19 -13.58 3.72 -11.83
N ASP A 20 -13.18 4.09 -13.04
CA ASP A 20 -13.10 3.14 -14.15
C ASP A 20 -11.87 2.24 -13.95
N PRO A 21 -12.06 0.93 -13.73
CA PRO A 21 -10.94 0.03 -13.48
C PRO A 21 -9.96 -0.08 -14.66
N VAL A 22 -10.42 0.13 -15.89
CA VAL A 22 -9.52 0.07 -17.06
C VAL A 22 -8.44 1.15 -16.96
N LEU A 23 -8.80 2.33 -16.46
CA LEU A 23 -7.86 3.45 -16.28
C LEU A 23 -6.84 3.19 -15.16
N CYS A 24 -7.11 2.24 -14.30
CA CYS A 24 -6.22 1.88 -13.19
C CYS A 24 -5.23 0.77 -13.53
N ARG A 25 -5.44 0.07 -14.64
CA ARG A 25 -4.60 -1.06 -15.03
C ARG A 25 -3.17 -0.63 -15.34
N ASN A 26 -2.22 -1.40 -14.83
CA ASN A 26 -0.81 -1.27 -15.19
C ASN A 26 -0.52 -2.11 -16.44
N GLU A 27 0.72 -2.06 -16.94
CA GLU A 27 1.12 -2.82 -18.14
C GLU A 27 0.98 -4.32 -17.96
N SER A 28 1.36 -4.83 -16.77
CA SER A 28 1.24 -6.26 -16.48
C SER A 28 -0.17 -6.58 -16.00
N ALA A 29 -0.74 -7.67 -16.52
CA ALA A 29 -2.03 -8.14 -16.06
C ALA A 29 -2.01 -8.45 -14.56
N GLY A 30 -3.11 -8.13 -13.88
CA GLY A 30 -3.22 -8.38 -12.44
C GLY A 30 -2.61 -7.30 -11.57
N GLN A 31 -2.35 -6.11 -12.14
CA GLN A 31 -1.77 -4.98 -11.40
C GLN A 31 -2.56 -3.71 -11.69
N TRP A 32 -2.92 -3.01 -10.62
CA TRP A 32 -3.68 -1.75 -10.68
C TRP A 32 -3.04 -0.71 -9.78
N THR A 33 -3.20 0.55 -10.15
CA THR A 33 -2.75 1.70 -9.37
C THR A 33 -3.92 2.66 -9.15
N LEU A 34 -4.17 3.00 -7.90
CA LEU A 34 -5.24 3.93 -7.50
C LEU A 34 -4.67 4.97 -6.53
N THR A 35 -5.51 5.95 -6.19
CA THR A 35 -5.19 6.90 -5.12
C THR A 35 -6.24 6.82 -4.03
N LYS A 36 -5.81 7.08 -2.78
CA LYS A 36 -6.67 7.22 -1.62
C LYS A 36 -6.10 8.33 -0.75
N GLY A 37 -6.78 9.48 -0.69
CA GLY A 37 -6.19 10.66 -0.05
C GLY A 37 -4.91 11.05 -0.77
N SER A 38 -3.81 11.23 -0.03
CA SER A 38 -2.49 11.51 -0.59
C SER A 38 -1.74 10.25 -1.03
N ALA A 39 -2.27 9.07 -0.72
CA ALA A 39 -1.57 7.81 -0.96
C ALA A 39 -1.79 7.28 -2.36
N THR A 40 -0.71 6.78 -2.98
CA THR A 40 -0.78 5.93 -4.16
C THR A 40 -0.83 4.49 -3.68
N VAL A 41 -1.86 3.76 -4.09
CA VAL A 41 -2.11 2.39 -3.64
C VAL A 41 -1.98 1.44 -4.82
N TRP A 42 -1.20 0.38 -4.66
CA TRP A 42 -1.03 -0.68 -5.65
C TRP A 42 -1.80 -1.91 -5.22
N ILE A 43 -2.52 -2.50 -6.17
CA ILE A 43 -3.23 -3.77 -5.98
C ILE A 43 -2.64 -4.77 -6.96
N ASP A 44 -2.19 -5.92 -6.44
CA ASP A 44 -1.61 -6.98 -7.26
C ASP A 44 -2.32 -8.30 -6.98
N VAL A 45 -2.64 -9.02 -8.04
CA VAL A 45 -3.07 -10.41 -7.99
C VAL A 45 -2.02 -11.21 -8.76
N PHE A 46 -1.38 -12.16 -8.09
CA PHE A 46 -0.28 -12.92 -8.70
C PHE A 46 -0.33 -14.39 -8.29
N PRO A 47 0.23 -15.28 -9.13
CA PRO A 47 0.18 -16.71 -8.84
C PRO A 47 1.07 -17.08 -7.66
N ALA A 48 0.65 -18.10 -6.91
CA ALA A 48 1.46 -18.67 -5.85
C ALA A 48 2.59 -19.50 -6.45
N ALA A 49 3.64 -19.72 -5.65
CA ALA A 49 4.71 -20.61 -6.03
C ALA A 49 4.17 -22.05 -6.22
N ASN A 50 4.79 -22.79 -7.13
CA ASN A 50 4.45 -24.20 -7.35
C ASN A 50 4.57 -24.99 -6.03
N ASN A 51 3.62 -25.88 -5.78
CA ASN A 51 3.56 -26.72 -4.59
C ASN A 51 3.24 -25.99 -3.29
N SER A 52 2.80 -24.71 -3.37
CA SER A 52 2.40 -23.97 -2.16
C SER A 52 1.05 -24.44 -1.58
N GLY A 53 0.21 -25.10 -2.41
CA GLY A 53 -1.15 -25.44 -2.04
C GLY A 53 -2.17 -24.33 -2.27
N TYR A 54 -1.73 -23.16 -2.69
CA TYR A 54 -2.58 -22.02 -2.99
C TYR A 54 -2.56 -21.64 -4.45
N LEU A 55 -3.65 -21.06 -4.95
CA LEU A 55 -3.77 -20.59 -6.33
C LEU A 55 -2.93 -19.34 -6.56
N GLY A 56 -2.99 -18.41 -5.63
CA GLY A 56 -2.28 -17.14 -5.72
C GLY A 56 -2.59 -16.24 -4.55
N TYR A 57 -2.16 -14.98 -4.68
CA TYR A 57 -2.28 -14.00 -3.61
C TYR A 57 -2.83 -12.68 -4.13
N LEU A 58 -3.55 -11.99 -3.24
CA LEU A 58 -3.86 -10.57 -3.37
C LEU A 58 -2.90 -9.80 -2.47
N ARG A 59 -2.26 -8.78 -3.01
CA ARG A 59 -1.44 -7.85 -2.22
C ARG A 59 -1.91 -6.43 -2.51
N ILE A 60 -2.11 -5.66 -1.44
CA ILE A 60 -2.43 -4.23 -1.53
C ILE A 60 -1.40 -3.50 -0.69
N MET A 61 -0.73 -2.51 -1.28
CA MET A 61 0.32 -1.78 -0.58
C MET A 61 0.42 -0.34 -1.04
N ALA A 62 0.97 0.50 -0.18
CA ALA A 62 1.24 1.90 -0.48
C ALA A 62 2.56 2.30 0.18
N LYS A 63 3.27 3.23 -0.44
CA LYS A 63 4.49 3.79 0.13
C LYS A 63 4.14 4.68 1.31
N LEU A 64 4.70 4.37 2.48
CA LEU A 64 4.51 5.16 3.69
C LEU A 64 5.60 6.21 3.86
N SER A 65 6.87 5.86 3.63
CA SER A 65 7.99 6.74 3.89
C SER A 65 9.26 6.23 3.24
N ASP A 66 10.19 7.15 2.95
CA ASP A 66 11.59 6.78 2.78
C ASP A 66 12.21 6.50 4.15
N ILE A 67 13.43 5.98 4.18
CA ILE A 67 14.16 5.74 5.42
C ILE A 67 15.10 6.93 5.63
N PRO A 68 15.03 7.63 6.77
CA PRO A 68 15.90 8.78 7.00
C PRO A 68 17.38 8.35 7.13
N SER A 69 18.29 9.26 6.81
CA SER A 69 19.72 9.02 6.96
C SER A 69 20.20 9.14 8.40
N THR A 70 19.42 9.84 9.26
CA THR A 70 19.72 10.02 10.68
C THR A 70 18.52 9.62 11.51
N ASN A 71 18.73 9.37 12.81
CA ASN A 71 17.67 8.94 13.74
C ASN A 71 16.97 7.65 13.30
N ARG A 72 17.69 6.75 12.65
CA ARG A 72 17.12 5.54 12.07
C ARG A 72 16.52 4.61 13.13
N GLU A 73 17.19 4.47 14.25
CA GLU A 73 16.68 3.61 15.33
C GLU A 73 15.35 4.12 15.88
N ALA A 74 15.26 5.42 16.16
CA ALA A 74 14.02 6.03 16.62
C ALA A 74 12.91 5.91 15.58
N PHE A 75 13.26 6.06 14.31
CA PHE A 75 12.33 5.90 13.18
C PHE A 75 11.74 4.49 13.14
N PHE A 76 12.59 3.46 13.17
CA PHE A 76 12.12 2.07 13.12
C PHE A 76 11.33 1.70 14.37
N GLN A 77 11.73 2.20 15.54
CA GLN A 77 10.98 1.99 16.77
C GLN A 77 9.57 2.58 16.67
N GLU A 78 9.45 3.80 16.16
CA GLU A 78 8.14 4.44 15.97
C GLU A 78 7.26 3.66 15.00
N LEU A 79 7.84 3.14 13.90
CA LEU A 79 7.09 2.31 12.96
C LEU A 79 6.52 1.05 13.63
N LEU A 80 7.29 0.40 14.50
CA LEU A 80 6.83 -0.78 15.23
C LEU A 80 5.72 -0.41 16.22
N GLU A 81 5.83 0.74 16.87
CA GLU A 81 4.80 1.23 17.78
C GLU A 81 3.50 1.55 17.03
N ILE A 82 3.60 2.21 15.87
CA ILE A 82 2.44 2.47 15.00
C ILE A 82 1.79 1.15 14.58
N SER A 83 2.60 0.17 14.18
CA SER A 83 2.11 -1.14 13.70
C SER A 83 1.23 -1.84 14.72
N TYR A 84 1.48 -1.63 16.01
CA TYR A 84 0.68 -2.24 17.07
C TYR A 84 -0.79 -1.85 17.00
N ASP A 85 -1.08 -0.64 16.53
CA ASP A 85 -2.45 -0.12 16.46
C ASP A 85 -3.15 -0.38 15.14
N LEU A 86 -2.48 -0.98 14.16
CA LEU A 86 -3.03 -1.20 12.83
C LEU A 86 -3.78 -2.53 12.73
N TYR A 87 -4.82 -2.56 11.90
CA TYR A 87 -5.63 -3.75 11.64
C TYR A 87 -5.36 -4.30 10.25
N GLY A 88 -5.09 -5.60 10.15
CA GLY A 88 -5.06 -6.33 8.89
C GLY A 88 -3.99 -5.90 7.90
N VAL A 89 -3.02 -5.12 8.34
CA VAL A 89 -1.91 -4.65 7.52
C VAL A 89 -0.62 -4.73 8.32
N ALA A 90 0.51 -4.65 7.61
CA ALA A 90 1.82 -4.60 8.24
C ALA A 90 2.59 -3.40 7.71
N ILE A 91 3.44 -2.81 8.54
CA ILE A 91 4.45 -1.87 8.07
C ILE A 91 5.67 -2.69 7.71
N THR A 92 6.14 -2.59 6.48
CA THR A 92 7.23 -3.41 5.94
C THR A 92 8.29 -2.54 5.32
N LYS A 93 9.52 -3.07 5.31
CA LYS A 93 10.65 -2.44 4.64
C LYS A 93 11.03 -3.29 3.42
N PHE A 94 11.14 -2.65 2.28
CA PHE A 94 11.74 -3.27 1.09
C PHE A 94 12.74 -2.27 0.50
N GLU A 95 14.00 -2.72 0.38
CA GLU A 95 15.12 -1.85 -0.01
C GLU A 95 15.20 -0.62 0.89
N GLN A 96 15.07 0.59 0.36
CA GLN A 96 15.17 1.83 1.13
C GLN A 96 13.80 2.49 1.34
N THR A 97 12.74 1.72 1.25
CA THR A 97 11.37 2.25 1.32
C THR A 97 10.53 1.49 2.33
N ILE A 98 9.67 2.22 3.02
CA ILE A 98 8.71 1.67 3.98
C ILE A 98 7.32 1.66 3.33
N TYR A 99 6.62 0.54 3.48
CA TYR A 99 5.28 0.35 2.92
C TYR A 99 4.29 -0.05 4.00
N VAL A 100 3.05 0.33 3.81
CA VAL A 100 1.89 -0.30 4.47
C VAL A 100 1.39 -1.37 3.52
N LYS A 101 1.29 -2.61 3.97
CA LYS A 101 1.03 -3.75 3.10
C LYS A 101 0.06 -4.73 3.74
N MET A 102 -0.86 -5.26 2.93
CA MET A 102 -1.60 -6.48 3.24
C MET A 102 -1.36 -7.51 2.14
N ILE A 103 -1.37 -8.78 2.52
CA ILE A 103 -1.28 -9.89 1.58
C ILE A 103 -2.08 -11.06 2.13
N ARG A 104 -2.82 -11.74 1.28
CA ARG A 104 -3.54 -12.96 1.65
C ARG A 104 -3.73 -13.87 0.44
N GLU A 105 -4.06 -15.12 0.70
CA GLU A 105 -4.43 -16.09 -0.32
C GLU A 105 -5.73 -15.64 -1.02
N LEU A 106 -5.87 -16.04 -2.30
CA LEU A 106 -7.04 -15.67 -3.11
C LEU A 106 -8.27 -16.48 -2.74
N GLU A 107 -8.09 -17.71 -2.24
CA GLU A 107 -9.21 -18.60 -1.95
C GLU A 107 -10.15 -17.96 -0.94
N GLY A 108 -11.44 -17.90 -1.30
CA GLY A 108 -12.48 -17.37 -0.42
C GLY A 108 -12.55 -15.87 -0.30
N ILE A 109 -11.71 -15.13 -1.07
CA ILE A 109 -11.78 -13.66 -1.00
C ILE A 109 -13.06 -13.15 -1.66
N ASP A 110 -13.65 -12.12 -1.07
CA ASP A 110 -14.79 -11.42 -1.65
C ASP A 110 -14.50 -9.93 -1.86
N GLU A 111 -15.40 -9.26 -2.57
CA GLU A 111 -15.21 -7.84 -2.91
C GLU A 111 -15.21 -6.94 -1.67
N SER A 112 -15.98 -7.29 -0.64
CA SER A 112 -16.01 -6.50 0.60
C SER A 112 -14.66 -6.53 1.32
N GLU A 113 -13.97 -7.65 1.28
CA GLU A 113 -12.63 -7.78 1.87
C GLU A 113 -11.60 -6.98 1.09
N ILE A 114 -11.69 -7.00 -0.24
CA ILE A 114 -10.80 -6.20 -1.10
C ILE A 114 -11.01 -4.72 -0.80
N LEU A 115 -12.26 -4.27 -0.74
CA LEU A 115 -12.60 -2.88 -0.44
C LEU A 115 -12.09 -2.46 0.94
N ALA A 116 -12.34 -3.27 1.96
CA ALA A 116 -11.89 -2.97 3.32
C ALA A 116 -10.36 -2.88 3.40
N SER A 117 -9.66 -3.78 2.73
CA SER A 117 -8.20 -3.80 2.71
C SER A 117 -7.62 -2.59 1.98
N PHE A 118 -8.21 -2.23 0.83
CA PHE A 118 -7.83 -1.02 0.10
C PHE A 118 -7.99 0.22 0.97
N ASN A 119 -9.14 0.35 1.63
CA ASN A 119 -9.42 1.51 2.48
C ASN A 119 -8.46 1.58 3.67
N ARG A 120 -8.12 0.45 4.30
CA ARG A 120 -7.16 0.42 5.41
C ARG A 120 -5.77 0.85 4.98
N VAL A 121 -5.26 0.26 3.90
CA VAL A 121 -3.92 0.60 3.39
C VAL A 121 -3.85 2.08 3.05
N GLY A 122 -4.83 2.59 2.33
CA GLY A 122 -4.87 4.00 1.95
C GLY A 122 -5.03 4.93 3.15
N TYR A 123 -5.93 4.60 4.07
CA TYR A 123 -6.19 5.42 5.25
C TYR A 123 -4.97 5.52 6.16
N TYR A 124 -4.34 4.39 6.48
CA TYR A 124 -3.18 4.40 7.37
C TYR A 124 -2.00 5.12 6.72
N THR A 125 -1.79 4.93 5.44
CA THR A 125 -0.73 5.61 4.71
C THR A 125 -0.95 7.13 4.74
N ASP A 126 -2.15 7.57 4.39
CA ASP A 126 -2.51 8.99 4.39
C ASP A 126 -2.40 9.62 5.79
N LYS A 127 -2.74 8.85 6.83
CA LYS A 127 -2.68 9.33 8.22
C LYS A 127 -1.26 9.54 8.71
N TYR A 128 -0.34 8.65 8.36
CA TYR A 128 1.01 8.64 8.95
C TYR A 128 2.11 9.18 8.05
N ASP A 129 1.90 9.32 6.74
CA ASP A 129 2.96 9.77 5.83
C ASP A 129 3.45 11.18 6.18
N ASP A 130 2.56 12.12 6.40
CA ASP A 130 2.92 13.49 6.75
C ASP A 130 3.55 13.59 8.14
N GLU A 131 3.06 12.84 9.12
CA GLU A 131 3.65 12.79 10.46
C GLU A 131 5.11 12.36 10.42
N LEU A 132 5.39 11.27 9.71
CA LEU A 132 6.74 10.74 9.58
C LEU A 132 7.63 11.68 8.79
N LYS A 133 7.09 12.27 7.72
CA LYS A 133 7.83 13.23 6.89
C LYS A 133 8.23 14.45 7.71
N ASN A 134 7.29 15.03 8.44
CA ASN A 134 7.55 16.23 9.24
C ASN A 134 8.54 15.96 10.37
N LYS A 135 8.51 14.77 10.94
CA LYS A 135 9.36 14.41 12.08
C LYS A 135 10.77 14.00 11.68
N TYR A 136 10.93 13.28 10.58
CA TYR A 136 12.22 12.69 10.17
C TYR A 136 12.81 13.32 8.91
N PHE A 137 12.04 14.09 8.15
CA PHE A 137 12.49 14.78 6.94
C PHE A 137 12.01 16.24 6.97
N PRO A 138 12.39 17.01 8.01
CA PRO A 138 11.92 18.39 8.11
C PRO A 138 12.47 19.21 6.93
N ALA A 139 11.65 20.16 6.44
CA ALA A 139 12.08 21.06 5.39
C ALA A 139 13.27 21.87 5.87
N THR A 140 14.28 22.06 4.98
CA THR A 140 15.40 22.95 5.29
C THR A 140 14.87 24.35 5.49
N PRO A 141 15.22 25.04 6.61
CA PRO A 141 14.78 26.43 6.81
C PRO A 141 15.19 27.30 5.65
N HIS A 142 14.28 28.15 5.19
CA HIS A 142 14.55 29.07 4.10
C HIS A 142 15.61 30.09 4.56
N GLN A 143 16.70 30.22 3.78
CA GLN A 143 17.74 31.18 4.10
C GLN A 143 17.41 32.54 3.50
N PRO A 144 17.77 33.66 4.20
CA PRO A 144 17.55 34.99 3.66
C PRO A 144 18.26 35.16 2.30
N GLY A 145 17.50 35.58 1.29
CA GLY A 145 18.02 35.78 -0.06
C GLY A 145 17.79 34.62 -1.01
N GLU A 146 17.26 33.48 -0.57
CA GLU A 146 16.88 32.38 -1.44
C GLU A 146 15.47 32.60 -2.00
N PRO A 147 15.24 32.28 -3.29
CA PRO A 147 13.88 32.35 -3.82
C PRO A 147 12.96 31.35 -3.12
N GLY A 148 11.80 31.84 -2.71
CA GLY A 148 10.78 31.07 -1.99
C GLY A 148 10.07 30.03 -2.86
#